data_212bf1108c4df9f39d9eadf0dfb5dae8
#
_entry.id   212bf1108c4df9f39d9eadf0dfb5dae8
#
_cell.length_a   1.000
_cell.length_b   1.000
_cell.length_c   1.000
_cell.angle_alpha   90.00
_cell.angle_beta   90.00
_cell.angle_gamma   90.00
#
_symmetry.space_group_name_H-M   'P 1'
#
loop_
_entity.id
_entity.type
_entity.pdbx_description
1 polymer ?
#
loop_
_entity_poly.entity_id
_entity_poly.type
_entity_poly.pdbx_seq_one_letter_code
_entity_poly.pdbx_strand_id
1 'polypeptide(L)'
;MIYESHEEKISFCTTRLMESNGILLQLFSRFVTEESVRKVTANGSYGKLDLAVQYVNKNLDKHISIVELADLMFITPDHFSKVFKKIIGIPPCEYIQMKRIERAQALLLTTNMSIMQIAESVGICNPSQFTRLFTKIAQCSPKEYRARQLSV
;
A
#
# COMPACT_ATOMS: atom_id res chain seq x y z
N MET A 1 13.21 -37.47 -34.63
CA MET A 1 12.19 -37.63 -33.58
C MET A 1 12.79 -37.10 -32.32
N ILE A 2 12.59 -35.79 -32.05
CA ILE A 2 13.25 -35.04 -30.99
C ILE A 2 12.16 -34.75 -29.95
N TYR A 3 12.22 -35.44 -28.81
CA TYR A 3 11.44 -35.14 -27.63
C TYR A 3 12.21 -34.07 -26.84
N GLU A 4 11.90 -32.80 -27.09
CA GLU A 4 12.30 -31.74 -26.15
C GLU A 4 11.39 -31.82 -24.92
N SER A 5 11.98 -32.12 -23.78
CA SER A 5 11.27 -32.32 -22.53
C SER A 5 10.67 -31.00 -21.99
N HIS A 6 9.46 -31.13 -21.45
CA HIS A 6 8.73 -30.03 -20.79
C HIS A 6 9.53 -29.33 -19.67
N GLU A 7 10.55 -29.97 -19.12
CA GLU A 7 11.41 -29.44 -18.05
C GLU A 7 12.34 -28.32 -18.53
N GLU A 8 12.83 -28.37 -19.78
CA GLU A 8 13.68 -27.29 -20.32
C GLU A 8 12.90 -25.97 -20.54
N LYS A 9 11.63 -26.05 -20.90
CA LYS A 9 10.78 -24.85 -21.07
C LYS A 9 10.45 -24.17 -19.75
N ILE A 10 10.27 -24.94 -18.67
CA ILE A 10 10.00 -24.40 -17.33
C ILE A 10 11.26 -23.76 -16.76
N SER A 11 12.43 -24.37 -16.96
CA SER A 11 13.72 -23.81 -16.54
C SER A 11 14.03 -22.48 -17.24
N PHE A 12 13.73 -22.38 -18.53
CA PHE A 12 13.98 -21.16 -19.32
C PHE A 12 13.05 -20.00 -18.91
N CYS A 13 11.79 -20.29 -18.55
CA CYS A 13 10.85 -19.28 -18.04
C CYS A 13 11.23 -18.76 -16.63
N THR A 14 11.67 -19.63 -15.75
CA THR A 14 12.07 -19.25 -14.39
C THR A 14 13.36 -18.43 -14.37
N THR A 15 14.32 -18.76 -15.22
CA THR A 15 15.58 -17.99 -15.33
C THR A 15 15.31 -16.58 -15.89
N ARG A 16 14.43 -16.44 -16.88
CA ARG A 16 14.08 -15.14 -17.48
C ARG A 16 13.29 -14.23 -16.54
N LEU A 17 12.46 -14.81 -15.64
CA LEU A 17 11.74 -14.10 -14.58
C LEU A 17 12.69 -13.62 -13.47
N MET A 18 13.72 -14.40 -13.12
CA MET A 18 14.74 -13.99 -12.15
C MET A 18 15.67 -12.91 -12.69
N GLU A 19 16.04 -12.96 -13.96
CA GLU A 19 16.83 -11.91 -14.61
C GLU A 19 16.07 -10.57 -14.70
N SER A 20 14.76 -10.61 -15.01
CA SER A 20 13.92 -9.40 -15.05
C SER A 20 13.79 -8.74 -13.68
N ASN A 21 13.67 -9.52 -12.60
CA ASN A 21 13.64 -8.98 -11.25
C ASN A 21 15.00 -8.44 -10.80
N GLY A 22 16.10 -9.04 -11.23
CA GLY A 22 17.46 -8.55 -10.97
C GLY A 22 17.73 -7.21 -11.64
N ILE A 23 17.30 -7.02 -12.87
CA ILE A 23 17.45 -5.77 -13.62
C ILE A 23 16.56 -4.66 -13.01
N LEU A 24 15.32 -4.99 -12.60
CA LEU A 24 14.44 -4.06 -11.90
C LEU A 24 15.02 -3.62 -10.55
N LEU A 25 15.57 -4.55 -9.78
CA LEU A 25 16.26 -4.25 -8.52
C LEU A 25 17.54 -3.41 -8.73
N GLN A 26 18.29 -3.66 -9.80
CA GLN A 26 19.48 -2.85 -10.14
C GLN A 26 19.09 -1.46 -10.65
N LEU A 27 18.00 -1.31 -11.40
CA LEU A 27 17.47 0.00 -11.80
C LEU A 27 16.92 0.76 -10.60
N PHE A 28 16.22 0.07 -9.67
CA PHE A 28 15.75 0.66 -8.41
C PHE A 28 16.91 1.09 -7.51
N SER A 29 17.96 0.27 -7.41
CA SER A 29 19.20 0.57 -6.67
C SER A 29 19.95 1.79 -7.25
N ARG A 30 19.92 1.98 -8.57
CA ARG A 30 20.49 3.15 -9.22
C ARG A 30 19.66 4.42 -9.06
N PHE A 31 18.33 4.30 -8.90
CA PHE A 31 17.43 5.43 -8.64
C PHE A 31 17.47 5.87 -7.16
N VAL A 32 17.74 4.93 -6.26
CA VAL A 32 18.04 5.21 -4.85
C VAL A 32 19.54 5.50 -4.72
N THR A 33 19.99 6.62 -5.31
CA THR A 33 21.35 7.09 -5.08
C THR A 33 21.51 7.43 -3.60
N GLU A 34 22.70 7.16 -3.03
CA GLU A 34 23.07 7.55 -1.66
C GLU A 34 22.76 9.04 -1.39
N GLU A 35 22.74 9.86 -2.41
CA GLU A 35 22.40 11.26 -2.35
C GLU A 35 20.91 11.52 -2.12
N SER A 36 20.01 10.66 -2.63
CA SER A 36 18.58 10.69 -2.31
C SER A 36 18.34 10.25 -0.87
N VAL A 37 19.04 9.23 -0.39
CA VAL A 37 18.98 8.76 1.00
C VAL A 37 19.59 9.81 1.94
N ARG A 38 20.72 10.43 1.59
CA ARG A 38 21.33 11.52 2.40
C ARG A 38 20.48 12.78 2.45
N LYS A 39 19.82 13.17 1.36
CA LYS A 39 18.85 14.28 1.36
C LYS A 39 17.62 13.97 2.22
N VAL A 40 17.19 12.71 2.26
CA VAL A 40 16.09 12.25 3.10
C VAL A 40 16.48 12.26 4.59
N THR A 41 17.69 11.85 4.94
CA THR A 41 18.16 11.84 6.35
C THR A 41 18.64 13.19 6.86
N ALA A 42 19.07 14.10 5.97
CA ALA A 42 19.59 15.41 6.35
C ALA A 42 18.49 16.45 6.70
N ASN A 43 17.24 16.23 6.25
CA ASN A 43 16.13 17.12 6.55
C ASN A 43 15.25 16.49 7.63
N GLY A 44 15.28 17.02 8.85
CA GLY A 44 14.48 16.52 9.99
C GLY A 44 12.97 16.42 9.75
N SER A 45 12.45 16.95 8.64
CA SER A 45 11.06 16.80 8.20
C SER A 45 10.75 15.40 7.67
N TYR A 46 11.69 14.70 7.02
CA TYR A 46 11.45 13.36 6.47
C TYR A 46 11.40 12.28 7.55
N GLY A 47 12.29 12.32 8.53
CA GLY A 47 12.27 11.38 9.66
C GLY A 47 10.99 11.49 10.49
N LYS A 48 10.46 12.72 10.63
CA LYS A 48 9.18 12.96 11.33
C LYS A 48 7.97 12.51 10.50
N LEU A 49 8.03 12.63 9.18
CA LEU A 49 6.97 12.12 8.30
C LEU A 49 6.85 10.59 8.37
N ASP A 50 7.98 9.90 8.50
CA ASP A 50 8.00 8.45 8.67
C ASP A 50 7.24 8.02 9.94
N LEU A 51 7.36 8.77 11.03
CA LEU A 51 6.57 8.56 12.25
C LEU A 51 5.06 8.67 11.99
N ALA A 52 4.63 9.67 11.22
CA ALA A 52 3.22 9.82 10.85
C ALA A 52 2.73 8.67 9.98
N VAL A 53 3.53 8.22 9.02
CA VAL A 53 3.22 7.05 8.17
C VAL A 53 3.14 5.77 9.01
N GLN A 54 4.06 5.55 9.93
CA GLN A 54 4.03 4.40 10.84
C GLN A 54 2.80 4.45 11.76
N TYR A 55 2.45 5.64 12.27
CA TYR A 55 1.25 5.83 13.08
C TYR A 55 -0.01 5.45 12.30
N VAL A 56 -0.14 5.90 11.05
CA VAL A 56 -1.26 5.52 10.19
C VAL A 56 -1.34 4.01 10.02
N ASN A 57 -0.23 3.35 9.68
CA ASN A 57 -0.22 1.91 9.42
C ASN A 57 -0.58 1.07 10.68
N LYS A 58 -0.27 1.57 11.88
CA LYS A 58 -0.58 0.89 13.15
C LYS A 58 -2.02 1.12 13.61
N ASN A 59 -2.70 2.17 13.17
CA ASN A 59 -3.99 2.60 13.70
C ASN A 59 -5.10 2.65 12.63
N LEU A 60 -4.99 1.87 11.55
CA LEU A 60 -5.97 1.87 10.45
C LEU A 60 -7.40 1.52 10.90
N ASP A 61 -7.52 0.75 11.97
CA ASP A 61 -8.80 0.34 12.60
C ASP A 61 -9.49 1.48 13.36
N LYS A 62 -8.75 2.55 13.72
CA LYS A 62 -9.24 3.66 14.52
C LYS A 62 -9.50 4.92 13.69
N HIS A 63 -10.17 5.88 14.30
CA HIS A 63 -10.23 7.22 13.75
C HIS A 63 -8.84 7.86 13.79
N ILE A 64 -8.33 8.30 12.64
CA ILE A 64 -7.04 9.01 12.52
C ILE A 64 -7.33 10.45 12.16
N SER A 65 -6.97 11.37 13.05
CA SER A 65 -7.08 12.80 12.83
C SER A 65 -5.83 13.38 12.16
N ILE A 66 -6.02 14.32 11.24
CA ILE A 66 -4.91 15.07 10.63
C ILE A 66 -4.19 15.92 11.69
N VAL A 67 -4.91 16.37 12.73
CA VAL A 67 -4.33 17.12 13.87
C VAL A 67 -3.33 16.23 14.60
N GLU A 68 -3.71 15.01 14.96
CA GLU A 68 -2.81 14.05 15.62
C GLU A 68 -1.53 13.79 14.80
N LEU A 69 -1.65 13.64 13.49
CA LEU A 69 -0.50 13.43 12.61
C LEU A 69 0.40 14.68 12.53
N ALA A 70 -0.20 15.87 12.51
CA ALA A 70 0.53 17.14 12.51
C ALA A 70 1.29 17.37 13.83
N ASP A 71 0.67 17.00 14.97
CA ASP A 71 1.26 17.10 16.30
C ASP A 71 2.52 16.22 16.43
N LEU A 72 2.53 15.03 15.82
CA LEU A 72 3.73 14.17 15.77
C LEU A 72 4.92 14.85 15.09
N MET A 73 4.66 15.79 14.19
CA MET A 73 5.68 16.55 13.48
C MET A 73 5.94 17.94 14.10
N PHE A 74 5.15 18.35 15.11
CA PHE A 74 5.17 19.69 15.71
C PHE A 74 4.90 20.82 14.69
N ILE A 75 3.93 20.62 13.80
CA ILE A 75 3.52 21.59 12.78
C ILE A 75 1.98 21.72 12.72
N THR A 76 1.50 22.73 12.03
CA THR A 76 0.05 22.90 11.84
C THR A 76 -0.54 21.88 10.87
N PRO A 77 -1.83 21.49 11.00
CA PRO A 77 -2.50 20.55 10.10
C PRO A 77 -2.42 20.94 8.62
N ASP A 78 -2.54 22.23 8.30
CA ASP A 78 -2.39 22.74 6.94
C ASP A 78 -0.99 22.56 6.38
N HIS A 79 0.02 22.84 7.20
CA HIS A 79 1.41 22.64 6.81
C HIS A 79 1.73 21.17 6.63
N PHE A 80 1.24 20.31 7.55
CA PHE A 80 1.33 18.86 7.44
C PHE A 80 0.75 18.35 6.13
N SER A 81 -0.48 18.75 5.80
CA SER A 81 -1.17 18.30 4.57
C SER A 81 -0.40 18.68 3.30
N LYS A 82 0.19 19.88 3.27
CA LYS A 82 1.02 20.35 2.14
C LYS A 82 2.33 19.55 2.02
N VAL A 83 3.03 19.37 3.14
CA VAL A 83 4.30 18.61 3.20
C VAL A 83 4.05 17.15 2.84
N PHE A 84 3.02 16.53 3.42
CA PHE A 84 2.65 15.15 3.15
C PHE A 84 2.36 14.93 1.67
N LYS A 85 1.50 15.77 1.07
CA LYS A 85 1.18 15.69 -0.37
C LYS A 85 2.40 15.92 -1.24
N LYS A 86 3.29 16.84 -0.85
CA LYS A 86 4.52 17.12 -1.62
C LYS A 86 5.47 15.91 -1.64
N ILE A 87 5.55 15.16 -0.55
CA ILE A 87 6.50 14.05 -0.39
C ILE A 87 5.88 12.72 -0.86
N ILE A 88 4.65 12.43 -0.44
CA ILE A 88 3.95 11.16 -0.73
C ILE A 88 3.21 11.20 -2.09
N GLY A 89 2.93 12.40 -2.60
CA GLY A 89 2.23 12.58 -3.88
C GLY A 89 0.72 12.71 -3.76
N ILE A 90 0.12 12.25 -2.68
CA ILE A 90 -1.35 12.27 -2.43
C ILE A 90 -1.66 12.90 -1.07
N PRO A 91 -2.87 13.46 -0.86
CA PRO A 91 -3.28 14.01 0.43
C PRO A 91 -3.33 12.95 1.54
N PRO A 92 -3.09 13.32 2.83
CA PRO A 92 -3.09 12.38 3.95
C PRO A 92 -4.39 11.57 4.08
N CYS A 93 -5.56 12.20 3.90
CA CYS A 93 -6.84 11.50 3.98
C CYS A 93 -7.00 10.43 2.90
N GLU A 94 -6.53 10.71 1.68
CA GLU A 94 -6.54 9.76 0.56
C GLU A 94 -5.57 8.60 0.84
N TYR A 95 -4.39 8.89 1.37
CA TYR A 95 -3.42 7.90 1.79
C TYR A 95 -4.00 6.93 2.83
N ILE A 96 -4.64 7.46 3.88
CA ILE A 96 -5.29 6.64 4.92
C ILE A 96 -6.36 5.72 4.31
N GLN A 97 -7.21 6.27 3.43
CA GLN A 97 -8.24 5.49 2.74
C GLN A 97 -7.63 4.38 1.88
N MET A 98 -6.60 4.69 1.13
CA MET A 98 -5.87 3.70 0.30
C MET A 98 -5.30 2.57 1.16
N LYS A 99 -4.63 2.89 2.28
CA LYS A 99 -4.07 1.90 3.19
C LYS A 99 -5.14 1.03 3.87
N ARG A 100 -6.30 1.58 4.19
CA ARG A 100 -7.46 0.82 4.69
C ARG A 100 -7.96 -0.19 3.67
N ILE A 101 -8.05 0.20 2.41
CA ILE A 101 -8.48 -0.70 1.33
C ILE A 101 -7.43 -1.76 1.02
N GLU A 102 -6.14 -1.43 1.02
CA GLU A 102 -5.05 -2.42 0.89
C GLU A 102 -5.13 -3.49 1.99
N ARG A 103 -5.35 -3.07 3.26
CA ARG A 103 -5.55 -4.01 4.36
C ARG A 103 -6.82 -4.84 4.19
N ALA A 104 -7.93 -4.24 3.73
CA ALA A 104 -9.17 -4.95 3.43
C ALA A 104 -9.00 -6.00 2.32
N GLN A 105 -8.25 -5.69 1.26
CA GLN A 105 -7.90 -6.64 0.21
C GLN A 105 -7.16 -7.85 0.78
N ALA A 106 -6.15 -7.64 1.62
CA ALA A 106 -5.44 -8.73 2.28
C ALA A 106 -6.39 -9.60 3.12
N LEU A 107 -7.28 -8.99 3.93
CA LEU A 107 -8.25 -9.73 4.75
C LEU A 107 -9.27 -10.50 3.93
N LEU A 108 -9.71 -9.95 2.80
CA LEU A 108 -10.62 -10.65 1.88
C LEU A 108 -10.02 -11.95 1.31
N LEU A 109 -8.70 -11.99 1.15
CA LEU A 109 -7.98 -13.12 0.59
C LEU A 109 -7.56 -14.15 1.65
N THR A 110 -7.26 -13.69 2.87
CA THR A 110 -6.64 -14.53 3.91
C THR A 110 -7.63 -14.99 4.99
N THR A 111 -8.86 -14.46 5.00
CA THR A 111 -9.83 -14.75 6.05
C THR A 111 -11.23 -15.04 5.50
N ASN A 112 -12.04 -15.72 6.32
CA ASN A 112 -13.46 -15.94 6.06
C ASN A 112 -14.38 -14.87 6.69
N MET A 113 -13.82 -13.73 7.11
CA MET A 113 -14.59 -12.63 7.68
C MET A 113 -15.65 -12.12 6.70
N SER A 114 -16.81 -11.73 7.21
CA SER A 114 -17.81 -11.05 6.38
C SER A 114 -17.28 -9.70 5.89
N ILE A 115 -17.84 -9.19 4.79
CA ILE A 115 -17.46 -7.86 4.24
C ILE A 115 -17.68 -6.76 5.28
N MET A 116 -18.72 -6.89 6.10
CA MET A 116 -19.02 -5.94 7.17
C MET A 116 -17.96 -5.98 8.27
N GLN A 117 -17.57 -7.17 8.73
CA GLN A 117 -16.49 -7.33 9.72
C GLN A 117 -15.16 -6.79 9.21
N ILE A 118 -14.85 -7.00 7.92
CA ILE A 118 -13.64 -6.42 7.31
C ILE A 118 -13.71 -4.90 7.29
N ALA A 119 -14.85 -4.31 6.88
CA ALA A 119 -15.04 -2.87 6.86
C ALA A 119 -14.80 -2.24 8.25
N GLU A 120 -15.37 -2.84 9.30
CA GLU A 120 -15.16 -2.43 10.70
C GLU A 120 -13.69 -2.56 11.12
N SER A 121 -13.04 -3.69 10.80
CA SER A 121 -11.66 -3.96 11.18
C SER A 121 -10.62 -3.03 10.53
N VAL A 122 -11.00 -2.37 9.43
CA VAL A 122 -10.18 -1.35 8.79
C VAL A 122 -10.66 0.08 9.07
N GLY A 123 -11.54 0.26 10.06
CA GLY A 123 -11.99 1.58 10.52
C GLY A 123 -12.96 2.29 9.58
N ILE A 124 -13.73 1.56 8.76
CA ILE A 124 -14.79 2.10 7.90
C ILE A 124 -16.13 1.51 8.37
N CYS A 125 -16.75 2.16 9.36
CA CYS A 125 -17.98 1.65 9.99
C CYS A 125 -19.21 1.61 9.07
N ASN A 126 -19.23 2.41 7.99
CA ASN A 126 -20.37 2.43 7.06
C ASN A 126 -20.13 1.46 5.89
N PRO A 127 -20.91 0.35 5.76
CA PRO A 127 -20.70 -0.65 4.71
C PRO A 127 -20.88 -0.11 3.29
N SER A 128 -21.79 0.85 3.09
CA SER A 128 -22.01 1.47 1.78
C SER A 128 -20.82 2.35 1.38
N GLN A 129 -20.27 3.09 2.33
CA GLN A 129 -19.06 3.89 2.13
C GLN A 129 -17.85 2.98 1.84
N PHE A 130 -17.72 1.89 2.58
CA PHE A 130 -16.67 0.89 2.35
C PHE A 130 -16.74 0.32 0.94
N THR A 131 -17.92 -0.19 0.52
CA THR A 131 -18.09 -0.78 -0.81
C THR A 131 -17.78 0.22 -1.91
N ARG A 132 -18.25 1.47 -1.79
CA ARG A 132 -17.98 2.52 -2.75
C ARG A 132 -16.49 2.85 -2.85
N LEU A 133 -15.82 2.98 -1.70
CA LEU A 133 -14.40 3.29 -1.63
C LEU A 133 -13.55 2.13 -2.16
N PHE A 134 -13.89 0.90 -1.77
CA PHE A 134 -13.23 -0.31 -2.26
C PHE A 134 -13.34 -0.43 -3.78
N THR A 135 -14.54 -0.28 -4.33
CA THR A 135 -14.78 -0.35 -5.79
C THR A 135 -14.02 0.75 -6.54
N LYS A 136 -13.95 1.95 -5.96
CA LYS A 136 -13.19 3.06 -6.56
C LYS A 136 -11.68 2.74 -6.66
N ILE A 137 -11.11 2.09 -5.64
CA ILE A 137 -9.66 1.82 -5.56
C ILE A 137 -9.31 0.49 -6.24
N ALA A 138 -10.07 -0.58 -5.98
CA ALA A 138 -9.80 -1.93 -6.48
C ALA A 138 -10.42 -2.22 -7.86
N GLN A 139 -11.22 -1.30 -8.42
CA GLN A 139 -11.93 -1.43 -9.72
C GLN A 139 -12.87 -2.64 -9.80
N CYS A 140 -13.25 -3.22 -8.67
CA CYS A 140 -14.26 -4.28 -8.54
C CYS A 140 -14.85 -4.28 -7.12
N SER A 141 -16.01 -4.92 -6.94
CA SER A 141 -16.63 -5.00 -5.62
C SER A 141 -15.84 -5.93 -4.67
N PRO A 142 -15.96 -5.75 -3.34
CA PRO A 142 -15.34 -6.64 -2.37
C PRO A 142 -15.71 -8.12 -2.56
N LYS A 143 -16.95 -8.39 -2.96
CA LYS A 143 -17.44 -9.74 -3.23
C LYS A 143 -16.77 -10.37 -4.45
N GLU A 144 -16.66 -9.61 -5.54
CA GLU A 144 -15.98 -10.05 -6.75
C GLU A 144 -14.49 -10.24 -6.52
N TYR A 145 -13.86 -9.34 -5.72
CA TYR A 145 -12.45 -9.44 -5.36
C TYR A 145 -12.15 -10.76 -4.65
N ARG A 146 -13.00 -11.15 -3.67
CA ARG A 146 -12.89 -12.44 -2.97
C ARG A 146 -13.13 -13.63 -3.91
N ALA A 147 -14.12 -13.56 -4.79
CA ALA A 147 -14.47 -14.64 -5.70
C ALA A 147 -13.36 -14.97 -6.72
N ARG A 148 -12.62 -13.97 -7.18
CA ARG A 148 -11.51 -14.17 -8.13
C ARG A 148 -10.41 -15.08 -7.63
N GLN A 149 -10.20 -15.17 -6.32
CA GLN A 149 -9.19 -16.06 -5.74
C GLN A 149 -9.68 -17.49 -5.49
N LEU A 150 -10.99 -17.72 -5.46
CA LEU A 150 -11.53 -19.08 -5.33
C LEU A 150 -11.58 -19.82 -6.69
N SER A 151 -11.18 -19.14 -7.77
CA SER A 151 -11.24 -19.65 -9.15
C SER A 151 -9.84 -20.00 -9.70
N VAL A 152 -8.81 -20.05 -8.87
CA VAL A 152 -7.44 -20.51 -9.14
C VAL A 152 -7.15 -21.71 -8.24
#